data_d885767e1bee308aa4768b5159f3c487
#
_entry.id   d885767e1bee308aa4768b5159f3c487
#
_cell.length_a   1.000
_cell.length_b   1.000
_cell.length_c   1.000
_cell.angle_alpha   90.00
_cell.angle_beta   90.00
_cell.angle_gamma   90.00
#
_symmetry.space_group_name_H-M   'P 1'
#
loop_
_entity.id
_entity.type
_entity.pdbx_description
1 polymer ?
#
loop_
_entity_poly.entity_id
_entity_poly.type
_entity_poly.pdbx_seq_one_letter_code
_entity_poly.pdbx_strand_id
1 'polypeptide(L)'
;VTVSDGNISIQGKAGVRILIDGKLQQVSGQQLMNILKSINSSQIDKMEVLKKPPVKYDSEGTGGMINIKTNKLKLVGFSGSVFASYSQGFFGGTNGGFTLNYKGKKFNFFSGVTANKDVRRFVSRTTNTINYNATETTVDQITIAKDHGHFETYNLGADWFINKSNSIGIKMNGAFGLGLEDNTTNTNISDNSLGYQKTELRANKPNPWIYPEFNLNAEHLFDTLGTVLHFSADYKPFWDIYDANFNNQIKDAPINNISTTSLYKTSNTLLFN
;
A
#
# COMPACT_ATOMS: atom_id res chain seq x y z
N VAL A 1 -5.69 20.57 1.77
CA VAL A 1 -5.21 19.18 1.84
C VAL A 1 -3.95 19.10 1.02
N THR A 2 -2.89 18.55 1.57
CA THR A 2 -1.60 18.35 0.86
C THR A 2 -1.27 16.87 0.87
N VAL A 3 -0.72 16.37 -0.23
CA VAL A 3 -0.23 14.99 -0.34
C VAL A 3 1.26 15.05 -0.65
N SER A 4 2.09 14.46 0.21
CA SER A 4 3.53 14.36 0.03
C SER A 4 4.01 12.99 0.49
N ASP A 5 4.81 12.32 -0.32
CA ASP A 5 5.43 11.02 -0.03
C ASP A 5 4.46 9.96 0.50
N GLY A 6 3.24 9.91 -0.08
CA GLY A 6 2.20 8.97 0.34
C GLY A 6 1.47 9.35 1.63
N ASN A 7 1.77 10.50 2.21
CA ASN A 7 1.11 11.00 3.40
C ASN A 7 0.13 12.13 3.05
N ILE A 8 -1.04 12.09 3.69
CA ILE A 8 -2.07 13.11 3.53
C ILE A 8 -2.07 14.01 4.77
N SER A 9 -2.09 15.32 4.55
CA SER A 9 -2.17 16.32 5.62
C SER A 9 -3.27 17.33 5.37
N ILE A 10 -3.89 17.83 6.45
CA ILE A 10 -4.86 18.93 6.43
C ILE A 10 -4.24 20.10 7.17
N GLN A 11 -4.02 21.22 6.48
CA GLN A 11 -3.41 22.43 7.06
C GLN A 11 -2.07 22.13 7.78
N GLY A 12 -1.23 21.29 7.21
CA GLY A 12 0.08 20.89 7.75
C GLY A 12 0.03 19.84 8.85
N LYS A 13 -1.16 19.40 9.31
CA LYS A 13 -1.29 18.35 10.31
C LYS A 13 -1.33 16.98 9.65
N ALA A 14 -0.38 16.12 10.00
CA ALA A 14 -0.34 14.71 9.59
C ALA A 14 -1.35 13.86 10.39
N GLY A 15 -1.48 12.58 10.01
CA GLY A 15 -2.40 11.66 10.70
C GLY A 15 -3.86 11.84 10.31
N VAL A 16 -4.11 12.26 9.08
CA VAL A 16 -5.46 12.37 8.52
C VAL A 16 -6.04 10.99 8.28
N ARG A 17 -7.24 10.76 8.79
CA ARG A 17 -7.99 9.52 8.55
C ARG A 17 -8.91 9.66 7.36
N ILE A 18 -8.99 8.63 6.55
CA ILE A 18 -9.85 8.62 5.35
C ILE A 18 -11.05 7.72 5.60
N LEU A 19 -12.21 8.25 5.25
CA LEU A 19 -13.43 7.47 5.18
C LEU A 19 -13.90 7.39 3.74
N ILE A 20 -14.47 6.26 3.38
CA ILE A 20 -15.19 6.08 2.12
C ILE A 20 -16.63 5.73 2.48
N ASP A 21 -17.56 6.55 2.07
CA ASP A 21 -18.99 6.45 2.41
C ASP A 21 -19.25 6.32 3.92
N GLY A 22 -18.48 7.07 4.73
CA GLY A 22 -18.57 7.07 6.19
C GLY A 22 -17.90 5.87 6.88
N LYS A 23 -17.26 4.96 6.15
CA LYS A 23 -16.49 3.83 6.70
C LYS A 23 -15.01 4.18 6.75
N LEU A 24 -14.41 4.06 7.93
CA LEU A 24 -13.00 4.34 8.15
C LEU A 24 -12.12 3.35 7.41
N GLN A 25 -11.13 3.85 6.67
CA GLN A 25 -10.08 3.03 6.07
C GLN A 25 -8.96 2.85 7.11
N GLN A 26 -8.71 1.61 7.51
CA GLN A 26 -7.70 1.29 8.53
C GLN A 26 -6.30 1.05 7.95
N VAL A 27 -6.08 1.51 6.75
CA VAL A 27 -4.79 1.44 6.05
C VAL A 27 -4.15 2.82 5.99
N SER A 28 -2.84 2.89 5.95
CA SER A 28 -2.07 4.14 5.93
C SER A 28 -0.98 4.12 4.85
N GLY A 29 -0.34 5.24 4.62
CA GLY A 29 0.79 5.35 3.71
C GLY A 29 0.47 4.92 2.28
N GLN A 30 1.36 4.14 1.67
CA GLN A 30 1.25 3.74 0.27
C GLN A 30 0.00 2.89 -0.02
N GLN A 31 -0.43 2.06 0.92
CA GLN A 31 -1.63 1.23 0.75
C GLN A 31 -2.88 2.11 0.63
N LEU A 32 -3.00 3.12 1.49
CA LEU A 32 -4.10 4.10 1.39
C LEU A 32 -4.05 4.85 0.06
N MET A 33 -2.88 5.27 -0.38
CA MET A 33 -2.71 5.95 -1.67
C MET A 33 -3.13 5.07 -2.83
N ASN A 34 -2.85 3.77 -2.78
CA ASN A 34 -3.27 2.83 -3.81
C ASN A 34 -4.80 2.70 -3.87
N ILE A 35 -5.46 2.60 -2.71
CA ILE A 35 -6.92 2.60 -2.63
C ILE A 35 -7.49 3.91 -3.22
N LEU A 36 -6.95 5.06 -2.84
CA LEU A 36 -7.43 6.35 -3.33
C LEU A 36 -7.21 6.52 -4.83
N LYS A 37 -6.08 6.08 -5.36
CA LYS A 37 -5.81 6.09 -6.82
C LYS A 37 -6.72 5.14 -7.59
N SER A 38 -7.25 4.09 -6.96
CA SER A 38 -8.20 3.17 -7.59
C SER A 38 -9.61 3.74 -7.73
N ILE A 39 -9.95 4.80 -7.00
CA ILE A 39 -11.25 5.47 -7.11
C ILE A 39 -11.19 6.45 -8.28
N ASN A 40 -12.01 6.18 -9.30
CA ASN A 40 -12.14 7.12 -10.41
C ASN A 40 -12.85 8.39 -9.95
N SER A 41 -12.40 9.56 -10.41
CA SER A 41 -13.00 10.86 -10.06
C SER A 41 -14.50 10.93 -10.41
N SER A 42 -14.94 10.26 -11.49
CA SER A 42 -16.35 10.17 -11.86
C SER A 42 -17.22 9.40 -10.85
N GLN A 43 -16.60 8.61 -9.98
CA GLN A 43 -17.28 7.86 -8.91
C GLN A 43 -17.45 8.68 -7.63
N ILE A 44 -16.80 9.83 -7.54
CA ILE A 44 -16.84 10.70 -6.36
C ILE A 44 -17.99 11.70 -6.52
N ASP A 45 -18.93 11.68 -5.59
CA ASP A 45 -19.98 12.69 -5.47
C ASP A 45 -19.42 13.96 -4.81
N LYS A 46 -18.81 13.79 -3.64
CA LYS A 46 -18.16 14.88 -2.89
C LYS A 46 -17.11 14.38 -1.92
N MET A 47 -16.23 15.27 -1.53
CA MET A 47 -15.28 15.07 -0.44
C MET A 47 -15.62 16.02 0.71
N GLU A 48 -15.82 15.46 1.90
CA GLU A 48 -16.10 16.20 3.13
C GLU A 48 -14.86 16.23 4.00
N VAL A 49 -14.35 17.41 4.31
CA VAL A 49 -13.19 17.58 5.21
C VAL A 49 -13.69 17.89 6.63
N LEU A 50 -13.49 16.95 7.53
CA LEU A 50 -13.91 17.05 8.93
C LEU A 50 -12.68 17.43 9.79
N LYS A 51 -12.58 18.68 10.18
CA LYS A 51 -11.48 19.18 11.02
C LYS A 51 -11.55 18.65 12.45
N LYS A 52 -12.76 18.35 12.94
CA LYS A 52 -13.03 17.73 14.23
C LYS A 52 -13.78 16.42 13.98
N PRO A 53 -13.16 15.26 14.20
CA PRO A 53 -13.82 13.97 14.06
C PRO A 53 -15.03 13.88 15.00
N PRO A 54 -16.17 13.34 14.54
CA PRO A 54 -17.26 12.97 15.44
C PRO A 54 -16.81 11.93 16.47
N VAL A 55 -17.40 11.96 17.68
CA VAL A 55 -17.03 11.09 18.81
C VAL A 55 -17.11 9.58 18.48
N LYS A 56 -17.93 9.21 17.51
CA LYS A 56 -18.07 7.81 17.05
C LYS A 56 -16.82 7.26 16.32
N TYR A 57 -15.92 8.13 15.90
CA TYR A 57 -14.63 7.74 15.33
C TYR A 57 -13.58 8.06 16.39
N ASP A 58 -12.90 7.02 16.84
CA ASP A 58 -11.90 7.13 17.89
C ASP A 58 -10.91 8.28 17.62
N SER A 59 -10.67 9.09 18.64
CA SER A 59 -9.97 10.38 18.54
C SER A 59 -8.44 10.28 18.41
N GLU A 60 -7.89 9.11 18.16
CA GLU A 60 -6.45 8.90 17.95
C GLU A 60 -5.92 9.48 16.63
N GLY A 61 -6.30 10.65 16.25
CA GLY A 61 -5.77 11.31 15.07
C GLY A 61 -5.93 12.83 15.19
N THR A 62 -4.83 13.52 15.29
CA THR A 62 -4.81 14.99 15.42
C THR A 62 -5.03 15.73 14.10
N GLY A 63 -4.97 15.04 12.96
CA GLY A 63 -4.97 15.62 11.61
C GLY A 63 -6.35 15.90 11.00
N GLY A 64 -7.44 15.42 11.64
CA GLY A 64 -8.77 15.48 11.04
C GLY A 64 -9.11 14.28 10.15
N MET A 65 -10.26 14.36 9.47
CA MET A 65 -10.76 13.27 8.60
C MET A 65 -11.20 13.81 7.25
N ILE A 66 -11.05 12.98 6.22
CA ILE A 66 -11.62 13.22 4.88
C ILE A 66 -12.61 12.10 4.61
N ASN A 67 -13.86 12.43 4.38
CA ASN A 67 -14.88 11.48 3.96
C ASN A 67 -15.14 11.64 2.45
N ILE A 68 -14.78 10.62 1.70
CA ILE A 68 -15.04 10.54 0.26
C ILE A 68 -16.42 9.90 0.10
N LYS A 69 -17.39 10.66 -0.36
CA LYS A 69 -18.70 10.12 -0.72
C LYS A 69 -18.71 9.73 -2.18
N THR A 70 -19.04 8.49 -2.44
CA THR A 70 -19.14 7.98 -3.79
C THR A 70 -20.52 8.23 -4.36
N ASN A 71 -20.60 8.37 -5.68
CA ASN A 71 -21.87 8.48 -6.40
C ASN A 71 -22.69 7.21 -6.19
N LYS A 72 -23.64 7.24 -5.25
CA LYS A 72 -24.62 6.18 -5.14
C LYS A 72 -25.64 6.37 -6.26
N LEU A 73 -25.74 5.39 -7.14
CA LEU A 73 -26.80 5.38 -8.15
C LEU A 73 -28.16 5.56 -7.46
N LYS A 74 -28.79 6.70 -7.69
CA LYS A 74 -30.16 6.96 -7.22
C LYS A 74 -31.19 6.17 -8.00
N LEU A 75 -30.83 5.78 -9.23
CA LEU A 75 -31.69 5.03 -10.14
C LEU A 75 -31.34 3.55 -10.15
N VAL A 76 -32.36 2.70 -10.33
CA VAL A 76 -32.18 1.29 -10.63
C VAL A 76 -31.49 1.15 -11.99
N GLY A 77 -30.47 0.33 -12.07
CA GLY A 77 -29.74 0.16 -13.33
C GLY A 77 -28.33 -0.38 -13.13
N PHE A 78 -27.64 -0.42 -14.25
CA PHE A 78 -26.25 -0.85 -14.36
C PHE A 78 -25.36 0.35 -14.66
N SER A 79 -24.21 0.42 -14.03
CA SER A 79 -23.14 1.36 -14.34
C SER A 79 -21.79 0.71 -14.18
N GLY A 80 -20.80 1.24 -14.86
CA GLY A 80 -19.43 0.77 -14.75
C GLY A 80 -18.47 1.71 -15.43
N SER A 81 -17.20 1.51 -15.16
CA SER A 81 -16.11 2.19 -15.82
C SER A 81 -14.96 1.24 -16.06
N VAL A 82 -14.19 1.51 -17.09
CA VAL A 82 -12.94 0.85 -17.40
C VAL A 82 -11.89 1.94 -17.57
N PHE A 83 -10.69 1.70 -17.09
CA PHE A 83 -9.58 2.60 -17.30
C PHE A 83 -8.29 1.82 -17.54
N ALA A 84 -7.38 2.43 -18.29
CA ALA A 84 -6.02 1.98 -18.46
C ALA A 84 -5.10 3.20 -18.53
N SER A 85 -3.92 3.09 -17.93
CA SER A 85 -2.91 4.13 -17.97
C SER A 85 -1.52 3.54 -18.10
N TYR A 86 -0.66 4.30 -18.73
CA TYR A 86 0.76 4.02 -18.85
C TYR A 86 1.54 5.23 -18.33
N SER A 87 2.56 4.97 -17.56
CA SER A 87 3.51 5.98 -17.07
C SER A 87 4.90 5.64 -17.55
N GLN A 88 5.65 6.64 -18.01
CA GLN A 88 7.03 6.49 -18.43
C GLN A 88 7.92 7.32 -17.51
N GLY A 89 8.73 6.63 -16.71
CA GLY A 89 9.86 7.19 -15.99
C GLY A 89 11.16 6.62 -16.57
N PHE A 90 12.11 6.25 -15.70
CA PHE A 90 13.28 5.47 -16.12
C PHE A 90 12.85 4.09 -16.66
N PHE A 91 11.85 3.49 -16.03
CA PHE A 91 11.14 2.31 -16.52
C PHE A 91 9.67 2.65 -16.74
N GLY A 92 8.99 1.84 -17.53
CA GLY A 92 7.54 1.96 -17.73
C GLY A 92 6.74 1.35 -16.60
N GLY A 93 5.60 1.97 -16.27
CA GLY A 93 4.59 1.44 -15.38
C GLY A 93 3.23 1.36 -16.07
N THR A 94 2.40 0.40 -15.69
CA THR A 94 1.05 0.23 -16.20
C THR A 94 0.06 0.12 -15.06
N ASN A 95 -1.12 0.71 -15.25
CA ASN A 95 -2.23 0.60 -14.33
C ASN A 95 -3.51 0.47 -15.15
N GLY A 96 -4.40 -0.42 -14.72
CA GLY A 96 -5.68 -0.61 -15.37
C GLY A 96 -6.69 -1.24 -14.44
N GLY A 97 -7.96 -1.08 -14.75
CA GLY A 97 -9.00 -1.65 -13.94
C GLY A 97 -10.39 -1.39 -14.47
N PHE A 98 -11.35 -1.96 -13.77
CA PHE A 98 -12.75 -1.73 -14.04
C PHE A 98 -13.55 -1.65 -12.75
N THR A 99 -14.71 -1.01 -12.85
CA THR A 99 -15.72 -1.05 -11.81
C THR A 99 -17.07 -1.36 -12.44
N LEU A 100 -17.88 -2.11 -11.73
CA LEU A 100 -19.23 -2.45 -12.11
C LEU A 100 -20.13 -2.25 -10.91
N ASN A 101 -21.32 -1.68 -11.15
CA ASN A 101 -22.35 -1.56 -10.15
C ASN A 101 -23.71 -1.87 -10.80
N TYR A 102 -24.47 -2.72 -10.15
CA TYR A 102 -25.86 -2.99 -10.50
C TYR A 102 -26.74 -2.70 -9.29
N LYS A 103 -27.62 -1.74 -9.40
CA LYS A 103 -28.60 -1.41 -8.39
C LYS A 103 -29.99 -1.82 -8.85
N GLY A 104 -30.56 -2.80 -8.19
CA GLY A 104 -31.95 -3.20 -8.31
C GLY A 104 -32.81 -2.54 -7.23
N LYS A 105 -34.11 -2.86 -7.22
CA LYS A 105 -35.04 -2.37 -6.18
C LYS A 105 -34.72 -2.91 -4.78
N LYS A 106 -34.27 -4.16 -4.70
CA LYS A 106 -33.97 -4.86 -3.44
C LYS A 106 -32.51 -5.22 -3.26
N PHE A 107 -31.72 -5.18 -4.30
CA PHE A 107 -30.31 -5.57 -4.27
C PHE A 107 -29.44 -4.53 -4.93
N ASN A 108 -28.25 -4.37 -4.39
CA ASN A 108 -27.17 -3.62 -4.98
C ASN A 108 -25.95 -4.54 -5.04
N PHE A 109 -25.37 -4.72 -6.21
CA PHE A 109 -24.12 -5.44 -6.40
C PHE A 109 -23.07 -4.48 -6.91
N PHE A 110 -21.88 -4.54 -6.34
CA PHE A 110 -20.76 -3.72 -6.79
C PHE A 110 -19.48 -4.55 -6.85
N SER A 111 -18.66 -4.21 -7.82
CA SER A 111 -17.40 -4.88 -8.07
C SER A 111 -16.40 -3.86 -8.62
N GLY A 112 -15.15 -3.99 -8.23
CA GLY A 112 -14.03 -3.24 -8.77
C GLY A 112 -12.77 -4.07 -8.69
N VAL A 113 -11.95 -4.00 -9.74
CA VAL A 113 -10.63 -4.62 -9.78
C VAL A 113 -9.67 -3.61 -10.40
N THR A 114 -8.49 -3.48 -9.80
CA THR A 114 -7.37 -2.76 -10.40
C THR A 114 -6.14 -3.62 -10.41
N ALA A 115 -5.33 -3.51 -11.45
CA ALA A 115 -4.04 -4.14 -11.58
C ALA A 115 -2.97 -3.08 -11.85
N ASN A 116 -1.88 -3.15 -11.12
CA ASN A 116 -0.78 -2.21 -11.22
C ASN A 116 0.52 -2.97 -11.41
N LYS A 117 1.36 -2.49 -12.31
CA LYS A 117 2.74 -2.91 -12.46
C LYS A 117 3.62 -1.69 -12.48
N ASP A 118 4.58 -1.65 -11.59
CA ASP A 118 5.53 -0.55 -11.46
C ASP A 118 6.96 -1.07 -11.40
N VAL A 119 7.88 -0.32 -11.98
CA VAL A 119 9.31 -0.62 -11.93
C VAL A 119 10.04 0.66 -11.57
N ARG A 120 10.76 0.65 -10.45
CA ARG A 120 11.51 1.80 -9.95
C ARG A 120 12.99 1.48 -9.85
N ARG A 121 13.80 2.49 -10.06
CA ARG A 121 15.24 2.44 -9.83
C ARG A 121 15.63 3.46 -8.79
N PHE A 122 16.36 3.00 -7.81
CA PHE A 122 16.96 3.85 -6.79
C PHE A 122 18.47 3.69 -6.81
N VAL A 123 19.21 4.79 -6.65
CA VAL A 123 20.67 4.78 -6.54
C VAL A 123 21.04 5.56 -5.29
N SER A 124 21.71 4.88 -4.36
CA SER A 124 22.29 5.50 -3.16
C SER A 124 23.80 5.45 -3.25
N ARG A 125 24.43 6.54 -2.83
CA ARG A 125 25.88 6.64 -2.66
C ARG A 125 26.16 7.10 -1.25
N THR A 126 27.07 6.38 -0.58
CA THR A 126 27.46 6.66 0.80
C THR A 126 28.97 6.57 0.90
N THR A 127 29.59 7.58 1.46
CA THR A 127 31.02 7.59 1.80
C THR A 127 31.15 7.77 3.30
N ASN A 128 31.82 6.83 3.96
CA ASN A 128 32.13 6.88 5.38
C ASN A 128 33.64 6.88 5.57
N THR A 129 34.16 7.79 6.38
CA THR A 129 35.57 7.82 6.79
C THR A 129 35.66 7.51 8.28
N ILE A 130 36.45 6.52 8.63
CA ILE A 130 36.68 6.07 10.00
C ILE A 130 38.16 6.27 10.34
N ASN A 131 38.44 7.02 11.39
CA ASN A 131 39.78 7.25 11.90
C ASN A 131 40.00 6.47 13.21
N TYR A 132 40.92 5.55 13.20
CA TYR A 132 41.26 4.76 14.37
C TYR A 132 42.76 4.53 14.44
N ASN A 133 43.40 4.88 15.58
CA ASN A 133 44.85 4.68 15.84
C ASN A 133 45.78 5.10 14.68
N ALA A 134 45.60 6.32 14.17
CA ALA A 134 46.32 6.86 13.01
C ALA A 134 46.09 6.16 11.67
N THR A 135 45.14 5.23 11.63
CA THR A 135 44.66 4.62 10.39
C THR A 135 43.38 5.32 9.96
N GLU A 136 43.35 5.79 8.71
CA GLU A 136 42.16 6.31 8.07
C GLU A 136 41.62 5.25 7.10
N THR A 137 40.40 4.82 7.34
CA THR A 137 39.69 3.87 6.48
C THR A 137 38.51 4.58 5.82
N THR A 138 38.48 4.61 4.53
CA THR A 138 37.34 5.14 3.74
C THR A 138 36.56 3.98 3.14
N VAL A 139 35.23 4.03 3.33
CA VAL A 139 34.26 3.07 2.79
C VAL A 139 33.35 3.82 1.83
N ASP A 140 33.54 3.60 0.52
CA ASP A 140 32.66 4.11 -0.53
C ASP A 140 31.71 3.02 -0.98
N GLN A 141 30.42 3.33 -0.92
CA GLN A 141 29.37 2.37 -1.22
C GLN A 141 28.38 2.95 -2.23
N ILE A 142 28.11 2.19 -3.29
CA ILE A 142 27.08 2.50 -4.30
C ILE A 142 26.11 1.35 -4.33
N THR A 143 24.87 1.63 -3.96
CA THR A 143 23.76 0.67 -4.05
C THR A 143 22.86 1.08 -5.20
N ILE A 144 22.60 0.13 -6.11
CA ILE A 144 21.60 0.25 -7.17
C ILE A 144 20.50 -0.75 -6.82
N ALA A 145 19.33 -0.22 -6.49
CA ALA A 145 18.13 -0.99 -6.24
C ALA A 145 17.19 -0.89 -7.44
N LYS A 146 16.63 -2.03 -7.83
CA LYS A 146 15.55 -2.13 -8.81
C LYS A 146 14.36 -2.79 -8.13
N ASP A 147 13.37 -1.97 -7.79
CA ASP A 147 12.10 -2.45 -7.26
C ASP A 147 11.17 -2.70 -8.43
N HIS A 148 10.65 -3.87 -8.55
CA HIS A 148 9.65 -4.22 -9.55
C HIS A 148 8.64 -5.17 -8.94
N GLY A 149 7.43 -5.10 -9.44
CA GLY A 149 6.36 -5.92 -8.91
C GLY A 149 5.03 -5.57 -9.55
N HIS A 150 4.05 -6.29 -9.10
CA HIS A 150 2.67 -6.02 -9.45
C HIS A 150 1.81 -6.15 -8.20
N PHE A 151 0.72 -5.44 -8.18
CA PHE A 151 -0.29 -5.61 -7.16
C PHE A 151 -1.68 -5.36 -7.74
N GLU A 152 -2.61 -6.11 -7.25
CA GLU A 152 -4.01 -6.06 -7.61
C GLU A 152 -4.84 -5.66 -6.40
N THR A 153 -5.86 -4.83 -6.61
CA THR A 153 -6.87 -4.54 -5.60
C THR A 153 -8.22 -5.02 -6.08
N TYR A 154 -9.04 -5.48 -5.18
CA TYR A 154 -10.39 -5.88 -5.48
C TYR A 154 -11.37 -5.34 -4.43
N ASN A 155 -12.59 -5.09 -4.91
CA ASN A 155 -13.71 -4.65 -4.11
C ASN A 155 -14.96 -5.34 -4.66
N LEU A 156 -15.58 -6.17 -3.84
CA LEU A 156 -16.79 -6.91 -4.19
C LEU A 156 -17.80 -6.74 -3.08
N GLY A 157 -19.07 -6.60 -3.42
CA GLY A 157 -20.08 -6.54 -2.37
C GLY A 157 -21.49 -6.62 -2.90
N ALA A 158 -22.38 -6.91 -1.95
CA ALA A 158 -23.81 -6.95 -2.17
C ALA A 158 -24.53 -6.36 -0.97
N ASP A 159 -25.52 -5.51 -1.25
CA ASP A 159 -26.47 -5.03 -0.26
C ASP A 159 -27.86 -5.58 -0.58
N TRP A 160 -28.54 -6.07 0.43
CA TRP A 160 -29.93 -6.50 0.35
C TRP A 160 -30.82 -5.54 1.16
N PHE A 161 -31.69 -4.85 0.47
CA PHE A 161 -32.71 -3.98 1.06
C PHE A 161 -33.97 -4.80 1.32
N ILE A 162 -34.06 -5.38 2.52
CA ILE A 162 -35.18 -6.26 2.92
C ILE A 162 -36.49 -5.47 2.82
N ASN A 163 -36.48 -4.26 3.35
CA ASN A 163 -37.56 -3.28 3.25
C ASN A 163 -36.98 -1.85 3.39
N LYS A 164 -37.84 -0.85 3.56
CA LYS A 164 -37.42 0.57 3.68
C LYS A 164 -36.60 0.86 4.94
N SER A 165 -36.76 0.03 5.97
CA SER A 165 -36.11 0.23 7.27
C SER A 165 -34.95 -0.73 7.56
N ASN A 166 -34.82 -1.82 6.77
CA ASN A 166 -33.82 -2.85 7.04
C ASN A 166 -32.98 -3.16 5.82
N SER A 167 -31.68 -3.15 6.01
CA SER A 167 -30.73 -3.64 5.01
C SER A 167 -29.60 -4.47 5.63
N ILE A 168 -29.10 -5.41 4.88
CA ILE A 168 -27.93 -6.22 5.19
C ILE A 168 -26.98 -6.13 4.01
N GLY A 169 -25.68 -5.98 4.29
CA GLY A 169 -24.65 -5.94 3.28
C GLY A 169 -23.47 -6.84 3.63
N ILE A 170 -22.90 -7.42 2.59
CA ILE A 170 -21.61 -8.12 2.66
C ILE A 170 -20.64 -7.43 1.74
N LYS A 171 -19.38 -7.33 2.17
CA LYS A 171 -18.33 -6.71 1.38
C LYS A 171 -17.04 -7.48 1.56
N MET A 172 -16.33 -7.66 0.47
CA MET A 172 -14.99 -8.20 0.41
C MET A 172 -14.10 -7.21 -0.33
N ASN A 173 -13.12 -6.68 0.35
CA ASN A 173 -12.09 -5.84 -0.23
C ASN A 173 -10.76 -6.53 -0.06
N GLY A 174 -9.76 -6.06 -0.76
CA GLY A 174 -8.41 -6.49 -0.47
C GLY A 174 -7.45 -6.09 -1.56
N ALA A 175 -6.22 -6.48 -1.28
CA ALA A 175 -5.14 -6.36 -2.23
C ALA A 175 -4.22 -7.58 -2.08
N PHE A 176 -3.56 -7.94 -3.17
CA PHE A 176 -2.50 -8.91 -3.19
C PHE A 176 -1.45 -8.49 -4.20
N GLY A 177 -0.25 -8.99 -4.03
CA GLY A 177 0.83 -8.63 -4.95
C GLY A 177 2.11 -9.38 -4.69
N LEU A 178 3.05 -9.13 -5.57
CA LEU A 178 4.42 -9.59 -5.47
C LEU A 178 5.34 -8.39 -5.67
N GLY A 179 6.06 -8.02 -4.61
CA GLY A 179 7.20 -7.12 -4.68
C GLY A 179 8.48 -7.91 -4.93
N LEU A 180 9.34 -7.39 -5.78
CA LEU A 180 10.67 -7.94 -6.04
C LEU A 180 11.67 -6.79 -5.95
N GLU A 181 12.60 -6.88 -5.00
CA GLU A 181 13.68 -5.92 -4.83
C GLU A 181 15.00 -6.58 -5.20
N ASP A 182 15.61 -6.13 -6.29
CA ASP A 182 16.93 -6.55 -6.73
C ASP A 182 17.94 -5.45 -6.41
N ASN A 183 18.84 -5.71 -5.49
CA ASN A 183 19.86 -4.78 -5.05
C ASN A 183 21.25 -5.26 -5.47
N THR A 184 22.04 -4.35 -6.02
CA THR A 184 23.48 -4.54 -6.21
C THR A 184 24.21 -3.44 -5.47
N THR A 185 24.99 -3.82 -4.48
CA THR A 185 25.83 -2.91 -3.68
C THR A 185 27.29 -3.16 -3.98
N ASN A 186 27.96 -2.18 -4.53
CA ASN A 186 29.41 -2.18 -4.70
C ASN A 186 30.04 -1.37 -3.57
N THR A 187 30.95 -1.99 -2.83
CA THR A 187 31.67 -1.36 -1.73
C THR A 187 33.17 -1.34 -2.03
N ASN A 188 33.77 -0.17 -1.99
CA ASN A 188 35.22 0.00 -2.01
C ASN A 188 35.66 0.41 -0.61
N ILE A 189 36.54 -0.37 -0.03
CA ILE A 189 37.18 -0.08 1.26
C ILE A 189 38.63 0.24 0.94
N SER A 190 39.09 1.41 1.33
CA SER A 190 40.49 1.83 1.23
C SER A 190 41.05 2.21 2.59
N ASP A 191 42.23 1.79 2.86
CA ASP A 191 42.93 2.00 4.12
C ASP A 191 44.36 2.44 3.82
N ASN A 192 44.85 3.44 4.56
CA ASN A 192 46.19 3.98 4.35
C ASN A 192 47.33 3.05 4.76
N SER A 193 47.03 1.91 5.41
CA SER A 193 48.00 0.93 5.88
C SER A 193 47.87 -0.46 5.26
N LEU A 194 46.63 -0.89 4.94
CA LEU A 194 46.34 -2.28 4.49
C LEU A 194 45.99 -2.38 3.00
N GLY A 195 45.80 -1.23 2.32
CA GLY A 195 45.50 -1.19 0.90
C GLY A 195 43.99 -1.00 0.59
N TYR A 196 43.45 -1.83 -0.32
CA TYR A 196 42.05 -1.69 -0.73
C TYR A 196 41.35 -3.05 -0.85
N GLN A 197 40.03 -3.01 -0.70
CA GLN A 197 39.16 -4.16 -0.95
C GLN A 197 37.90 -3.71 -1.69
N LYS A 198 37.51 -4.47 -2.71
CA LYS A 198 36.25 -4.27 -3.42
C LYS A 198 35.34 -5.46 -3.22
N THR A 199 34.11 -5.19 -2.84
CA THR A 199 33.07 -6.22 -2.70
C THR A 199 31.84 -5.87 -3.52
N GLU A 200 31.14 -6.90 -3.98
CA GLU A 200 29.85 -6.78 -4.61
C GLU A 200 28.86 -7.66 -3.83
N LEU A 201 27.83 -7.04 -3.27
CA LEU A 201 26.70 -7.70 -2.65
C LEU A 201 25.50 -7.63 -3.59
N ARG A 202 24.96 -8.78 -3.96
CA ARG A 202 23.68 -8.88 -4.65
C ARG A 202 22.64 -9.44 -3.70
N ALA A 203 21.51 -8.75 -3.61
CA ALA A 203 20.37 -9.19 -2.82
C ALA A 203 19.14 -9.26 -3.71
N ASN A 204 18.44 -10.39 -3.64
CA ASN A 204 17.13 -10.56 -4.26
C ASN A 204 16.12 -10.85 -3.14
N LYS A 205 15.06 -10.05 -3.07
CA LYS A 205 14.09 -10.08 -1.98
C LYS A 205 12.67 -10.14 -2.57
N PRO A 206 12.17 -11.36 -2.85
CA PRO A 206 10.76 -11.52 -3.18
C PRO A 206 9.89 -11.31 -1.93
N ASN A 207 8.81 -10.56 -2.11
CA ASN A 207 7.84 -10.27 -1.07
C ASN A 207 6.42 -10.46 -1.62
N PRO A 208 5.88 -11.69 -1.67
CA PRO A 208 4.47 -11.93 -1.92
C PRO A 208 3.64 -11.62 -0.68
N TRP A 209 2.50 -10.94 -0.90
CA TRP A 209 1.60 -10.56 0.18
C TRP A 209 0.13 -10.59 -0.26
N ILE A 210 -0.77 -10.79 0.71
CA ILE A 210 -2.22 -10.73 0.51
C ILE A 210 -2.92 -10.18 1.74
N TYR A 211 -3.81 -9.20 1.54
CA TYR A 211 -4.60 -8.51 2.57
C TYR A 211 -6.08 -8.53 2.21
N PRO A 212 -6.82 -9.62 2.49
CA PRO A 212 -8.26 -9.61 2.32
C PRO A 212 -8.93 -8.93 3.53
N GLU A 213 -10.05 -8.28 3.26
CA GLU A 213 -10.93 -7.68 4.26
C GLU A 213 -12.37 -8.14 3.99
N PHE A 214 -13.02 -8.70 4.98
CA PHE A 214 -14.42 -9.11 4.95
C PHE A 214 -15.23 -8.22 5.88
N ASN A 215 -16.34 -7.71 5.41
CA ASN A 215 -17.26 -6.89 6.19
C ASN A 215 -18.67 -7.43 6.07
N LEU A 216 -19.32 -7.62 7.20
CA LEU A 216 -20.75 -7.83 7.32
C LEU A 216 -21.35 -6.59 7.98
N ASN A 217 -22.39 -6.03 7.39
CA ASN A 217 -23.08 -4.87 7.95
C ASN A 217 -24.59 -5.07 7.91
N ALA A 218 -25.27 -4.49 8.88
CA ALA A 218 -26.73 -4.42 8.92
C ALA A 218 -27.17 -3.05 9.42
N GLU A 219 -28.29 -2.59 8.93
CA GLU A 219 -28.87 -1.30 9.29
C GLU A 219 -30.35 -1.45 9.57
N HIS A 220 -30.81 -0.85 10.66
CA HIS A 220 -32.21 -0.72 11.00
C HIS A 220 -32.56 0.75 11.26
N LEU A 221 -33.51 1.26 10.50
CA LEU A 221 -34.07 2.59 10.64
C LEU A 221 -35.34 2.50 11.51
N PHE A 222 -35.31 3.09 12.71
CA PHE A 222 -36.43 3.06 13.65
C PHE A 222 -37.55 4.01 13.29
N ASP A 223 -37.20 5.18 12.73
CA ASP A 223 -38.15 6.26 12.44
C ASP A 223 -37.75 7.05 11.17
N THR A 224 -38.60 7.97 10.76
CA THR A 224 -38.37 8.85 9.63
C THR A 224 -37.50 10.06 9.98
N LEU A 225 -37.18 10.27 11.25
CA LEU A 225 -36.32 11.36 11.73
C LEU A 225 -34.83 11.02 11.65
N GLY A 226 -34.52 9.76 11.34
CA GLY A 226 -33.15 9.33 11.08
C GLY A 226 -32.48 8.60 12.24
N THR A 227 -33.25 8.06 13.20
CA THR A 227 -32.73 7.18 14.25
C THR A 227 -32.37 5.84 13.64
N VAL A 228 -31.08 5.50 13.63
CA VAL A 228 -30.53 4.31 12.93
C VAL A 228 -29.69 3.50 13.88
N LEU A 229 -29.89 2.19 13.86
CA LEU A 229 -28.97 1.22 14.45
C LEU A 229 -28.09 0.65 13.32
N HIS A 230 -26.80 0.77 13.48
CA HIS A 230 -25.80 0.14 12.61
C HIS A 230 -25.12 -1.00 13.34
N PHE A 231 -25.02 -2.14 12.68
CA PHE A 231 -24.14 -3.22 13.05
C PHE A 231 -23.08 -3.39 11.97
N SER A 232 -21.81 -3.56 12.38
CA SER A 232 -20.72 -3.89 11.47
C SER A 232 -19.76 -4.86 12.14
N ALA A 233 -19.37 -5.89 11.40
CA ALA A 233 -18.34 -6.82 11.79
C ALA A 233 -17.30 -6.90 10.66
N ASP A 234 -16.04 -6.72 11.02
CA ASP A 234 -14.92 -6.74 10.10
C ASP A 234 -13.95 -7.86 10.47
N TYR A 235 -13.45 -8.56 9.44
CA TYR A 235 -12.38 -9.55 9.58
C TYR A 235 -11.30 -9.26 8.55
N LYS A 236 -10.06 -9.04 9.01
CA LYS A 236 -8.94 -8.56 8.20
C LYS A 236 -7.68 -9.39 8.44
N PRO A 237 -7.61 -10.63 7.95
CA PRO A 237 -6.37 -11.38 7.99
C PRO A 237 -5.37 -10.79 7.00
N PHE A 238 -4.08 -10.94 7.29
CA PHE A 238 -3.07 -10.65 6.31
C PHE A 238 -1.95 -11.69 6.31
N TRP A 239 -1.34 -11.88 5.16
CA TRP A 239 -0.19 -12.75 4.98
C TRP A 239 0.85 -11.97 4.19
N ASP A 240 2.05 -11.95 4.76
CA ASP A 240 3.20 -11.31 4.18
C ASP A 240 4.39 -12.26 4.34
N ILE A 241 5.02 -12.61 3.22
CA ILE A 241 6.17 -13.51 3.18
C ILE A 241 7.36 -12.68 2.72
N TYR A 242 8.35 -12.59 3.58
CA TYR A 242 9.58 -11.90 3.27
C TYR A 242 10.74 -12.87 3.18
N ASP A 243 11.24 -13.08 1.96
CA ASP A 243 12.43 -13.86 1.68
C ASP A 243 13.55 -12.94 1.20
N ALA A 244 14.78 -13.25 1.58
CA ALA A 244 15.93 -12.52 1.10
C ALA A 244 17.09 -13.46 0.80
N ASN A 245 17.57 -13.41 -0.42
CA ASN A 245 18.75 -14.13 -0.87
C ASN A 245 19.90 -13.14 -1.03
N PHE A 246 21.01 -13.39 -0.37
CA PHE A 246 22.20 -12.56 -0.43
C PHE A 246 23.36 -13.33 -1.05
N ASN A 247 24.05 -12.73 -1.99
CA ASN A 247 25.31 -13.23 -2.56
C ASN A 247 26.37 -12.13 -2.42
N ASN A 248 27.37 -12.37 -1.60
CA ASN A 248 28.48 -11.43 -1.40
C ASN A 248 29.75 -11.98 -2.00
N GLN A 249 30.41 -11.19 -2.82
CA GLN A 249 31.65 -11.56 -3.51
C GLN A 249 32.73 -10.50 -3.27
N ILE A 250 33.92 -10.94 -2.92
CA ILE A 250 35.10 -10.10 -2.96
C ILE A 250 35.58 -10.06 -4.41
N LYS A 251 35.60 -8.89 -5.02
CA LYS A 251 35.97 -8.70 -6.43
C LYS A 251 37.47 -8.42 -6.59
N ASP A 252 38.04 -7.74 -5.63
CA ASP A 252 39.44 -7.34 -5.67
C ASP A 252 39.93 -7.07 -4.24
N ALA A 253 41.06 -7.65 -3.88
CA ALA A 253 41.72 -7.46 -2.59
C ALA A 253 43.23 -7.73 -2.74
N PRO A 254 44.11 -7.07 -1.95
CA PRO A 254 45.55 -7.34 -2.00
C PRO A 254 45.91 -8.72 -1.48
N ILE A 255 44.98 -9.41 -0.83
CA ILE A 255 45.18 -10.75 -0.27
C ILE A 255 44.23 -11.74 -0.97
N ASN A 256 44.76 -12.83 -1.50
CA ASN A 256 44.05 -13.87 -2.28
C ASN A 256 43.07 -14.72 -1.44
N ASN A 257 42.13 -14.08 -0.73
CA ASN A 257 41.04 -14.79 -0.05
C ASN A 257 39.72 -14.43 -0.68
N ILE A 258 39.29 -15.19 -1.69
CA ILE A 258 37.92 -15.09 -2.26
C ILE A 258 37.04 -15.92 -1.32
N SER A 259 36.25 -15.27 -0.49
CA SER A 259 35.17 -15.92 0.24
C SER A 259 33.83 -15.55 -0.35
N THR A 260 33.06 -16.54 -0.75
CA THR A 260 31.64 -16.39 -1.17
C THR A 260 30.78 -16.81 0.01
N THR A 261 30.01 -15.90 0.55
CA THR A 261 29.06 -16.22 1.62
C THR A 261 27.65 -16.05 1.07
N SER A 262 26.90 -17.14 1.01
CA SER A 262 25.46 -17.11 0.71
C SER A 262 24.70 -17.18 2.03
N LEU A 263 23.94 -16.16 2.36
CA LEU A 263 23.06 -16.14 3.52
C LEU A 263 21.62 -16.21 3.04
N TYR A 264 20.89 -17.22 3.53
CA TYR A 264 19.44 -17.33 3.33
C TYR A 264 18.75 -16.96 4.64
N LYS A 265 17.81 -16.04 4.58
CA LYS A 265 16.94 -15.75 5.72
C LYS A 265 15.50 -15.74 5.23
N THR A 266 14.71 -16.68 5.70
CA THR A 266 13.27 -16.74 5.52
C THR A 266 12.62 -16.30 6.82
N SER A 267 11.72 -15.32 6.77
CA SER A 267 10.88 -14.97 7.92
C SER A 267 9.41 -14.94 7.46
N ASN A 268 8.59 -15.83 8.02
CA ASN A 268 7.14 -15.82 7.84
C ASN A 268 6.52 -15.13 9.06
N THR A 269 5.79 -14.05 8.84
CA THR A 269 5.03 -13.41 9.91
C THR A 269 3.54 -13.52 9.59
N LEU A 270 2.83 -14.33 10.37
CA LEU A 270 1.37 -14.40 10.39
C LEU A 270 0.90 -13.55 11.55
N LEU A 271 0.17 -12.48 11.26
CA LEU A 271 -0.47 -11.67 12.27
C LEU A 271 -2.00 -11.84 12.14
N PHE A 272 -2.62 -12.29 13.20
CA PHE A 272 -4.08 -12.33 13.34
C PHE A 272 -4.47 -11.18 14.26
N ASN A 273 -5.36 -10.30 13.79
CA ASN A 273 -6.06 -9.31 14.61
C ASN A 273 -7.52 -9.71 14.73
#